data_6deee06f94df784b80ce5a737c71c99f
#
_entry.id   6deee06f94df784b80ce5a737c71c99f
#
_cell.length_a   1.000
_cell.length_b   1.000
_cell.length_c   1.000
_cell.angle_alpha   90.00
_cell.angle_beta   90.00
_cell.angle_gamma   90.00
#
_symmetry.space_group_name_H-M   'P 1'
#
loop_
_entity.id
_entity.type
_entity.pdbx_description
1 polymer ?
#
loop_
_entity_poly.entity_id
_entity_poly.type
_entity_poly.pdbx_seq_one_letter_code
_entity_poly.pdbx_strand_id
1 'polypeptide(L)'
;MWRRGRRHAARVLLCVSLACLPVFASARAAVTCSFVDLMPTFWQALGAVNGAAQMRTVMIDPHPDLYNELLVTVPSGEDWESTFSSEKTYDDAHRTQVRAAERYLVANAPRYMAGFQHAFPDYRCDFTFYIAPSFGNLDGSAATVGGKYLIVFAPDFIPRIHALNDLKILIDHETFHVYHHQATGVFGAAEQLPTIEEALWSEGLATFVSWRMNPRVSIDSALIQPGLAEAARPHLQSMVAELRQHLGEKNEATYGRFFQGGNAPEGCPSRGGYYIGFLIAQDLSKRYSLQQLARLKGDELHEAIVAELDRIGAPAAVATSP
;
A
#
# COMPACT_ATOMS: atom_id res chain seq x y z
N MET A 1 79.61 -53.61 -23.97
CA MET A 1 78.99 -52.78 -25.02
C MET A 1 77.49 -52.81 -24.87
N TRP A 2 76.90 -51.80 -24.29
CA TRP A 2 75.51 -51.77 -24.03
C TRP A 2 74.98 -50.42 -24.57
N ARG A 3 74.07 -50.47 -25.56
CA ARG A 3 73.36 -49.30 -26.13
C ARG A 3 72.10 -49.00 -25.30
N ARG A 4 72.05 -47.77 -24.75
CA ARG A 4 70.83 -47.26 -24.09
C ARG A 4 69.92 -46.73 -25.10
N GLY A 5 68.68 -47.32 -25.24
CA GLY A 5 67.58 -46.79 -25.99
C GLY A 5 66.90 -45.66 -25.27
N ARG A 6 66.74 -44.47 -25.91
CA ARG A 6 65.97 -43.37 -25.44
C ARG A 6 64.47 -43.59 -25.80
N ARG A 7 63.63 -43.67 -24.78
CA ARG A 7 62.15 -43.61 -24.94
C ARG A 7 61.70 -42.16 -24.99
N HIS A 8 61.11 -41.72 -26.10
CA HIS A 8 60.42 -40.45 -26.22
C HIS A 8 59.01 -40.63 -25.65
N ALA A 9 58.70 -39.93 -24.60
CA ALA A 9 57.36 -39.81 -24.08
C ALA A 9 56.60 -38.69 -24.80
N ALA A 10 55.63 -39.04 -25.62
CA ALA A 10 54.73 -38.06 -26.25
C ALA A 10 53.75 -37.53 -25.18
N ARG A 11 53.84 -36.22 -24.90
CA ARG A 11 52.83 -35.50 -24.14
C ARG A 11 51.64 -35.14 -25.02
N VAL A 12 50.50 -35.80 -24.78
CA VAL A 12 49.24 -35.44 -25.39
C VAL A 12 48.70 -34.22 -24.60
N LEU A 13 48.65 -33.05 -25.22
CA LEU A 13 47.94 -31.86 -24.70
C LEU A 13 46.46 -32.04 -24.97
N LEU A 14 45.67 -32.25 -23.93
CA LEU A 14 44.24 -32.25 -24.01
C LEU A 14 43.75 -30.80 -23.92
N CYS A 15 43.42 -30.17 -25.06
CA CYS A 15 42.75 -28.89 -25.09
C CYS A 15 41.28 -29.09 -24.72
N VAL A 16 40.92 -28.75 -23.48
CA VAL A 16 39.53 -28.64 -23.03
C VAL A 16 38.98 -27.29 -23.54
N SER A 17 38.25 -27.32 -24.63
CA SER A 17 37.48 -26.14 -25.12
C SER A 17 36.30 -25.93 -24.19
N LEU A 18 36.37 -24.93 -23.28
CA LEU A 18 35.23 -24.43 -22.54
C LEU A 18 34.28 -23.73 -23.52
N ALA A 19 33.21 -24.39 -23.92
CA ALA A 19 32.12 -23.76 -24.65
C ALA A 19 31.35 -22.86 -23.68
N CYS A 20 31.59 -21.55 -23.74
CA CYS A 20 30.73 -20.55 -23.12
C CYS A 20 29.38 -20.57 -23.83
N LEU A 21 28.40 -21.27 -23.24
CA LEU A 21 27.00 -21.11 -23.64
C LEU A 21 26.54 -19.70 -23.27
N PRO A 22 26.02 -18.91 -24.21
CA PRO A 22 25.41 -17.63 -23.87
C PRO A 22 24.20 -17.90 -22.97
N VAL A 23 24.25 -17.41 -21.74
CA VAL A 23 23.07 -17.32 -20.87
C VAL A 23 22.20 -16.25 -21.52
N PHE A 24 21.22 -16.67 -22.31
CA PHE A 24 20.13 -15.78 -22.73
C PHE A 24 19.36 -15.42 -21.46
N ALA A 25 19.72 -14.29 -20.86
CA ALA A 25 18.83 -13.61 -19.93
C ALA A 25 17.57 -13.26 -20.73
N SER A 26 16.51 -14.05 -20.53
CA SER A 26 15.20 -13.75 -21.09
C SER A 26 14.81 -12.38 -20.54
N ALA A 27 14.89 -11.33 -21.35
CA ALA A 27 14.36 -10.03 -20.99
C ALA A 27 12.86 -10.24 -20.74
N ARG A 28 12.49 -10.32 -19.47
CA ARG A 28 11.09 -10.37 -19.06
C ARG A 28 10.47 -9.09 -19.61
N ALA A 29 9.49 -9.22 -20.50
CA ALA A 29 8.76 -8.06 -21.01
C ALA A 29 8.30 -7.24 -19.81
N ALA A 30 8.65 -5.96 -19.79
CA ALA A 30 8.18 -5.07 -18.73
C ALA A 30 6.66 -5.09 -18.76
N VAL A 31 6.06 -5.60 -17.69
CA VAL A 31 4.61 -5.62 -17.56
C VAL A 31 4.19 -4.17 -17.38
N THR A 32 3.44 -3.65 -18.34
CA THR A 32 2.99 -2.26 -18.34
C THR A 32 1.67 -2.20 -17.59
N CYS A 33 1.66 -1.49 -16.45
CA CYS A 33 0.42 -1.16 -15.76
C CYS A 33 -0.49 -0.35 -16.67
N SER A 34 -1.79 -0.62 -16.63
CA SER A 34 -2.79 0.20 -17.31
C SER A 34 -3.17 1.40 -16.43
N PHE A 35 -3.18 2.60 -17.01
CA PHE A 35 -3.58 3.83 -16.33
C PHE A 35 -4.80 4.43 -17.02
N VAL A 36 -5.82 4.75 -16.24
CA VAL A 36 -7.03 5.41 -16.70
C VAL A 36 -7.21 6.71 -15.91
N ASP A 37 -7.13 7.84 -16.62
CA ASP A 37 -7.36 9.17 -16.05
C ASP A 37 -8.78 9.63 -16.37
N LEU A 38 -9.64 9.67 -15.35
CA LEU A 38 -11.03 10.12 -15.45
C LEU A 38 -11.22 11.61 -15.08
N MET A 39 -10.15 12.29 -14.64
CA MET A 39 -10.23 13.68 -14.23
C MET A 39 -10.65 14.66 -15.37
N PRO A 40 -10.25 14.47 -16.63
CA PRO A 40 -10.78 15.30 -17.73
C PRO A 40 -12.29 15.21 -17.85
N THR A 41 -12.86 14.00 -17.77
CA THR A 41 -14.32 13.77 -17.79
C THR A 41 -15.00 14.36 -16.55
N PHE A 42 -14.39 14.21 -15.38
CA PHE A 42 -14.86 14.82 -14.13
C PHE A 42 -14.98 16.33 -14.25
N TRP A 43 -13.94 17.03 -14.70
CA TRP A 43 -13.99 18.50 -14.84
C TRP A 43 -15.03 18.98 -15.83
N GLN A 44 -15.25 18.24 -16.90
CA GLN A 44 -16.29 18.55 -17.89
C GLN A 44 -17.68 18.41 -17.28
N ALA A 45 -17.95 17.30 -16.59
CA ALA A 45 -19.25 17.06 -15.96
C ALA A 45 -19.51 18.03 -14.78
N LEU A 46 -18.48 18.34 -13.98
CA LEU A 46 -18.58 19.27 -12.86
C LEU A 46 -19.02 20.68 -13.31
N GLY A 47 -18.61 21.10 -14.51
CA GLY A 47 -18.98 22.40 -15.11
C GLY A 47 -20.31 22.42 -15.84
N ALA A 48 -21.01 21.30 -15.98
CA ALA A 48 -22.25 21.21 -16.74
C ALA A 48 -23.46 21.71 -15.94
N VAL A 49 -24.50 22.14 -16.64
CA VAL A 49 -25.76 22.62 -16.02
C VAL A 49 -26.42 21.50 -15.21
N ASN A 50 -26.42 20.28 -15.73
CA ASN A 50 -26.95 19.08 -15.08
C ASN A 50 -25.81 18.21 -14.54
N GLY A 51 -24.85 18.82 -13.84
CA GLY A 51 -23.58 18.20 -13.48
C GLY A 51 -23.71 16.85 -12.77
N ALA A 52 -24.59 16.74 -11.78
CA ALA A 52 -24.80 15.51 -11.03
C ALA A 52 -25.30 14.35 -11.93
N ALA A 53 -26.35 14.60 -12.74
CA ALA A 53 -26.87 13.59 -13.66
C ALA A 53 -25.86 13.23 -14.76
N GLN A 54 -25.14 14.24 -15.29
CA GLN A 54 -24.11 14.02 -16.28
C GLN A 54 -22.95 13.19 -15.70
N MET A 55 -22.50 13.49 -14.47
CA MET A 55 -21.45 12.75 -13.79
C MET A 55 -21.78 11.25 -13.70
N ARG A 56 -23.02 10.91 -13.34
CA ARG A 56 -23.46 9.51 -13.37
C ARG A 56 -23.32 8.90 -14.76
N THR A 57 -23.93 9.53 -15.76
CA THR A 57 -24.01 9.00 -17.13
C THR A 57 -22.64 8.80 -17.79
N VAL A 58 -21.71 9.76 -17.59
CA VAL A 58 -20.44 9.74 -18.34
C VAL A 58 -19.26 9.16 -17.56
N MET A 59 -19.39 8.97 -16.24
CA MET A 59 -18.28 8.52 -15.41
C MET A 59 -18.67 7.40 -14.44
N ILE A 60 -19.72 7.56 -13.62
CA ILE A 60 -20.04 6.57 -12.58
C ILE A 60 -20.59 5.29 -13.21
N ASP A 61 -21.65 5.38 -13.99
CA ASP A 61 -22.33 4.23 -14.59
C ASP A 61 -21.45 3.44 -15.58
N PRO A 62 -20.54 4.07 -16.37
CA PRO A 62 -19.59 3.35 -17.21
C PRO A 62 -18.46 2.63 -16.46
N HIS A 63 -18.21 2.95 -15.19
CA HIS A 63 -17.14 2.37 -14.37
C HIS A 63 -17.66 1.72 -13.07
N PRO A 64 -18.56 0.71 -13.16
CA PRO A 64 -19.14 0.06 -11.99
C PRO A 64 -18.11 -0.77 -11.19
N ASP A 65 -16.97 -1.09 -11.78
CA ASP A 65 -15.83 -1.72 -11.13
C ASP A 65 -15.12 -0.76 -10.18
N LEU A 66 -15.11 0.52 -10.47
CA LEU A 66 -14.52 1.56 -9.63
C LEU A 66 -15.53 2.13 -8.62
N TYR A 67 -16.74 2.49 -9.10
CA TYR A 67 -17.79 3.12 -8.28
C TYR A 67 -18.73 2.06 -7.71
N ASN A 68 -18.31 1.45 -6.60
CA ASN A 68 -19.02 0.37 -5.91
C ASN A 68 -18.76 0.46 -4.40
N GLU A 69 -19.29 -0.49 -3.63
CA GLU A 69 -19.15 -0.51 -2.18
C GLU A 69 -17.71 -0.81 -1.69
N LEU A 70 -16.86 -1.38 -2.55
CA LEU A 70 -15.52 -1.81 -2.18
C LEU A 70 -14.45 -0.72 -2.36
N LEU A 71 -14.60 0.13 -3.40
CA LEU A 71 -13.64 1.19 -3.71
C LEU A 71 -14.24 2.57 -3.44
N VAL A 72 -15.04 3.07 -4.37
CA VAL A 72 -15.66 4.40 -4.22
C VAL A 72 -17.16 4.25 -4.07
N THR A 73 -17.64 4.42 -2.85
CA THR A 73 -19.09 4.41 -2.57
C THR A 73 -19.74 5.69 -3.05
N VAL A 74 -20.71 5.57 -3.95
CA VAL A 74 -21.47 6.71 -4.47
C VAL A 74 -22.94 6.55 -4.08
N PRO A 75 -23.49 7.50 -3.31
CA PRO A 75 -24.89 7.44 -2.92
C PRO A 75 -25.83 7.59 -4.12
N SER A 76 -27.12 7.37 -3.94
CA SER A 76 -28.15 7.48 -4.97
C SER A 76 -29.21 8.52 -4.61
N GLY A 77 -30.02 8.90 -5.58
CA GLY A 77 -31.15 9.82 -5.37
C GLY A 77 -30.73 11.20 -4.83
N GLU A 78 -31.48 11.70 -3.85
CA GLU A 78 -31.23 13.02 -3.24
C GLU A 78 -29.91 13.08 -2.50
N ASP A 79 -29.43 11.98 -1.94
CA ASP A 79 -28.13 11.93 -1.27
C ASP A 79 -26.98 12.13 -2.27
N TRP A 80 -27.14 11.66 -3.52
CA TRP A 80 -26.18 11.92 -4.58
C TRP A 80 -26.15 13.41 -4.96
N GLU A 81 -27.29 14.04 -5.16
CA GLU A 81 -27.35 15.48 -5.48
C GLU A 81 -26.69 16.32 -4.37
N SER A 82 -26.94 15.97 -3.11
CA SER A 82 -26.32 16.62 -1.95
C SER A 82 -24.80 16.42 -1.92
N THR A 83 -24.35 15.18 -2.11
CA THR A 83 -22.91 14.84 -2.16
C THR A 83 -22.23 15.60 -3.30
N PHE A 84 -22.78 15.51 -4.51
CA PHE A 84 -22.24 16.21 -5.68
C PHE A 84 -22.14 17.74 -5.44
N SER A 85 -23.18 18.34 -4.87
CA SER A 85 -23.18 19.78 -4.59
C SER A 85 -22.12 20.20 -3.57
N SER A 86 -21.95 19.40 -2.52
CA SER A 86 -20.92 19.60 -1.50
C SER A 86 -19.52 19.47 -2.10
N GLU A 87 -19.27 18.39 -2.83
CA GLU A 87 -17.96 18.12 -3.44
C GLU A 87 -17.64 19.15 -4.52
N LYS A 88 -18.63 19.54 -5.34
CA LYS A 88 -18.46 20.64 -6.30
C LYS A 88 -18.02 21.93 -5.62
N THR A 89 -18.62 22.26 -4.47
CA THR A 89 -18.26 23.47 -3.71
C THR A 89 -16.81 23.40 -3.23
N TYR A 90 -16.39 22.24 -2.72
CA TYR A 90 -15.02 22.01 -2.31
C TYR A 90 -14.05 22.11 -3.50
N ASP A 91 -14.34 21.41 -4.59
CA ASP A 91 -13.48 21.35 -5.77
C ASP A 91 -13.35 22.70 -6.47
N ASP A 92 -14.41 23.50 -6.50
CA ASP A 92 -14.35 24.86 -7.03
C ASP A 92 -13.47 25.77 -6.15
N ALA A 93 -13.54 25.64 -4.82
CA ALA A 93 -12.70 26.36 -3.87
C ALA A 93 -11.23 25.94 -3.91
N HIS A 94 -10.95 24.64 -4.15
CA HIS A 94 -9.61 24.06 -4.12
C HIS A 94 -9.11 23.59 -5.50
N ARG A 95 -9.69 24.10 -6.58
CA ARG A 95 -9.42 23.68 -7.97
C ARG A 95 -7.92 23.64 -8.31
N THR A 96 -7.16 24.60 -7.83
CA THR A 96 -5.71 24.68 -8.08
C THR A 96 -4.98 23.51 -7.45
N GLN A 97 -5.33 23.14 -6.23
CA GLN A 97 -4.73 22.04 -5.48
C GLN A 97 -5.12 20.67 -6.07
N VAL A 98 -6.41 20.49 -6.37
CA VAL A 98 -6.93 19.27 -7.01
C VAL A 98 -6.26 19.05 -8.38
N ARG A 99 -6.18 20.10 -9.21
CA ARG A 99 -5.46 20.04 -10.49
C ARG A 99 -3.95 19.79 -10.33
N ALA A 100 -3.36 20.26 -9.25
CA ALA A 100 -1.95 19.99 -8.98
C ALA A 100 -1.73 18.52 -8.61
N ALA A 101 -2.61 17.93 -7.79
CA ALA A 101 -2.59 16.50 -7.45
C ALA A 101 -2.81 15.62 -8.69
N GLU A 102 -3.83 15.93 -9.51
CA GLU A 102 -4.07 15.27 -10.80
C GLU A 102 -2.81 15.25 -11.67
N ARG A 103 -2.24 16.41 -11.98
CA ARG A 103 -1.03 16.53 -12.82
C ARG A 103 0.15 15.78 -12.23
N TYR A 104 0.31 15.82 -10.89
CA TYR A 104 1.40 15.11 -10.23
C TYR A 104 1.24 13.60 -10.40
N LEU A 105 0.06 13.05 -10.18
CA LEU A 105 -0.23 11.63 -10.32
C LEU A 105 -0.03 11.16 -11.77
N VAL A 106 -0.63 11.85 -12.73
CA VAL A 106 -0.49 11.52 -14.17
C VAL A 106 0.97 11.50 -14.60
N ALA A 107 1.75 12.49 -14.16
CA ALA A 107 3.15 12.60 -14.54
C ALA A 107 4.08 11.59 -13.85
N ASN A 108 3.75 11.15 -12.63
CA ASN A 108 4.70 10.42 -11.81
C ASN A 108 4.30 8.96 -11.50
N ALA A 109 3.01 8.62 -11.46
CA ALA A 109 2.56 7.28 -11.10
C ALA A 109 3.21 6.18 -11.95
N PRO A 110 3.31 6.29 -13.30
CA PRO A 110 3.97 5.27 -14.11
C PRO A 110 5.43 5.02 -13.71
N ARG A 111 6.16 6.09 -13.38
CA ARG A 111 7.56 5.98 -12.95
C ARG A 111 7.69 5.34 -11.56
N TYR A 112 6.77 5.66 -10.64
CA TYR A 112 6.78 5.09 -9.30
C TYR A 112 6.43 3.61 -9.34
N MET A 113 5.48 3.21 -10.20
CA MET A 113 5.16 1.81 -10.43
C MET A 113 6.35 1.02 -10.98
N ALA A 114 7.10 1.59 -11.93
CA ALA A 114 8.34 0.97 -12.42
C ALA A 114 9.38 0.82 -11.32
N GLY A 115 9.51 1.81 -10.43
CA GLY A 115 10.36 1.76 -9.24
C GLY A 115 9.93 0.69 -8.25
N PHE A 116 8.62 0.55 -8.03
CA PHE A 116 8.06 -0.50 -7.19
C PHE A 116 8.36 -1.90 -7.75
N GLN A 117 8.16 -2.11 -9.05
CA GLN A 117 8.47 -3.37 -9.72
C GLN A 117 9.97 -3.71 -9.67
N HIS A 118 10.85 -2.70 -9.64
CA HIS A 118 12.28 -2.94 -9.43
C HIS A 118 12.58 -3.44 -8.01
N ALA A 119 11.90 -2.90 -7.00
CA ALA A 119 12.03 -3.34 -5.61
C ALA A 119 11.41 -4.72 -5.36
N PHE A 120 10.33 -5.05 -6.08
CA PHE A 120 9.59 -6.30 -6.00
C PHE A 120 9.50 -6.95 -7.40
N PRO A 121 10.54 -7.67 -7.86
CA PRO A 121 10.62 -8.16 -9.23
C PRO A 121 9.55 -9.21 -9.62
N ASP A 122 8.90 -9.82 -8.65
CA ASP A 122 7.80 -10.76 -8.81
C ASP A 122 6.41 -10.10 -8.76
N TYR A 123 6.34 -8.80 -8.52
CA TYR A 123 5.11 -8.01 -8.61
C TYR A 123 4.55 -8.02 -10.04
N ARG A 124 3.25 -8.30 -10.14
CA ARG A 124 2.53 -8.31 -11.42
C ARG A 124 1.60 -7.11 -11.48
N CYS A 125 1.76 -6.32 -12.53
CA CYS A 125 0.92 -5.16 -12.82
C CYS A 125 0.02 -5.46 -14.01
N ASP A 126 -0.87 -6.44 -13.86
CA ASP A 126 -1.83 -6.90 -14.87
C ASP A 126 -3.26 -6.36 -14.58
N PHE A 127 -3.35 -5.15 -14.08
CA PHE A 127 -4.58 -4.51 -13.62
C PHE A 127 -4.57 -2.99 -13.90
N THR A 128 -5.66 -2.32 -13.51
CA THR A 128 -5.88 -0.91 -13.84
C THR A 128 -5.64 0.00 -12.63
N PHE A 129 -4.88 1.07 -12.86
CA PHE A 129 -4.79 2.24 -12.00
C PHE A 129 -5.74 3.31 -12.48
N TYR A 130 -6.62 3.76 -11.61
CA TYR A 130 -7.47 4.90 -11.85
C TYR A 130 -6.92 6.17 -11.18
N ILE A 131 -6.96 7.27 -11.91
CA ILE A 131 -6.87 8.62 -11.37
C ILE A 131 -8.26 9.21 -11.55
N ALA A 132 -9.05 9.22 -10.48
CA ALA A 132 -10.49 9.47 -10.56
C ALA A 132 -10.97 10.16 -9.28
N PRO A 133 -12.07 10.94 -9.32
CA PRO A 133 -12.64 11.51 -8.11
C PRO A 133 -13.25 10.43 -7.23
N SER A 134 -13.12 10.60 -5.92
CA SER A 134 -13.76 9.78 -4.90
C SER A 134 -15.00 10.41 -4.31
N PHE A 135 -15.34 11.62 -4.70
CA PHE A 135 -16.44 12.40 -4.13
C PHE A 135 -16.33 12.54 -2.61
N GLY A 136 -15.12 12.81 -2.12
CA GLY A 136 -14.85 13.03 -0.70
C GLY A 136 -14.71 11.77 0.14
N ASN A 137 -14.62 10.57 -0.46
CA ASN A 137 -14.57 9.31 0.30
C ASN A 137 -13.15 8.89 0.71
N LEU A 138 -12.17 9.01 -0.19
CA LEU A 138 -10.82 8.47 0.00
C LEU A 138 -9.77 9.20 -0.84
N ASP A 139 -8.52 9.08 -0.46
CA ASP A 139 -7.34 9.61 -1.16
C ASP A 139 -6.70 8.60 -2.11
N GLY A 140 -6.67 7.35 -1.71
CA GLY A 140 -6.24 6.19 -2.46
C GLY A 140 -6.82 4.92 -1.85
N SER A 141 -7.00 3.91 -2.67
CA SER A 141 -7.43 2.59 -2.23
C SER A 141 -7.06 1.52 -3.24
N ALA A 142 -6.83 0.31 -2.76
CA ALA A 142 -6.63 -0.88 -3.55
C ALA A 142 -7.67 -1.94 -3.19
N ALA A 143 -8.27 -2.59 -4.19
CA ALA A 143 -9.27 -3.64 -3.99
C ALA A 143 -9.20 -4.73 -5.05
N THR A 144 -9.86 -5.85 -4.78
CA THR A 144 -10.18 -6.87 -5.80
C THR A 144 -11.66 -6.80 -6.13
N VAL A 145 -11.99 -6.53 -7.38
CA VAL A 145 -13.36 -6.48 -7.87
C VAL A 145 -13.52 -7.46 -9.03
N GLY A 146 -14.43 -8.43 -8.89
CA GLY A 146 -14.62 -9.46 -9.90
C GLY A 146 -13.34 -10.28 -10.19
N GLY A 147 -12.49 -10.49 -9.19
CA GLY A 147 -11.23 -11.23 -9.32
C GLY A 147 -10.09 -10.45 -9.99
N LYS A 148 -10.25 -9.16 -10.22
CA LYS A 148 -9.21 -8.26 -10.77
C LYS A 148 -8.81 -7.24 -9.73
N TYR A 149 -7.52 -6.92 -9.68
CA TYR A 149 -7.04 -5.82 -8.86
C TYR A 149 -7.39 -4.47 -9.51
N LEU A 150 -7.72 -3.52 -8.67
CA LEU A 150 -7.87 -2.11 -9.04
C LEU A 150 -7.19 -1.26 -7.96
N ILE A 151 -6.58 -0.17 -8.40
CA ILE A 151 -6.11 0.90 -7.50
C ILE A 151 -6.72 2.20 -8.00
N VAL A 152 -7.21 3.03 -7.09
CA VAL A 152 -7.65 4.38 -7.37
C VAL A 152 -6.83 5.38 -6.55
N PHE A 153 -6.48 6.51 -7.15
CA PHE A 153 -5.97 7.69 -6.48
C PHE A 153 -6.91 8.85 -6.80
N ALA A 154 -7.34 9.56 -5.76
CA ALA A 154 -8.41 10.53 -5.83
C ALA A 154 -7.92 11.98 -5.63
N PRO A 155 -7.65 12.72 -6.74
CA PRO A 155 -7.16 14.10 -6.67
C PRO A 155 -8.08 15.07 -5.94
N ASP A 156 -9.39 14.82 -5.89
CA ASP A 156 -10.38 15.61 -5.18
C ASP A 156 -10.26 15.50 -3.65
N PHE A 157 -9.76 14.38 -3.15
CA PHE A 157 -9.57 14.17 -1.71
C PHE A 157 -8.13 14.46 -1.25
N ILE A 158 -7.14 14.13 -2.05
CA ILE A 158 -5.70 14.26 -1.72
C ILE A 158 -5.35 15.60 -1.05
N PRO A 159 -5.77 16.78 -1.56
CA PRO A 159 -5.41 18.05 -0.94
C PRO A 159 -5.94 18.25 0.48
N ARG A 160 -6.86 17.41 0.95
CA ARG A 160 -7.41 17.48 2.32
C ARG A 160 -6.42 16.96 3.35
N ILE A 161 -5.55 16.03 2.96
CA ILE A 161 -4.70 15.28 3.91
C ILE A 161 -3.25 15.12 3.47
N HIS A 162 -2.92 15.34 2.19
CA HIS A 162 -1.56 15.13 1.67
C HIS A 162 -0.91 16.39 1.13
N ALA A 163 0.39 16.52 1.38
CA ALA A 163 1.25 17.35 0.57
C ALA A 163 1.65 16.61 -0.72
N LEU A 164 1.82 17.33 -1.84
CA LEU A 164 2.19 16.71 -3.13
C LEU A 164 3.47 15.88 -3.07
N ASN A 165 4.43 16.28 -2.22
CA ASN A 165 5.69 15.59 -2.06
C ASN A 165 5.54 14.20 -1.39
N ASP A 166 4.43 13.96 -0.72
CA ASP A 166 4.16 12.72 0.01
C ASP A 166 3.37 11.70 -0.84
N LEU A 167 2.87 12.09 -2.02
CA LEU A 167 2.04 11.21 -2.87
C LEU A 167 2.77 9.94 -3.34
N LYS A 168 4.10 9.96 -3.41
CA LYS A 168 4.84 8.73 -3.69
C LYS A 168 4.65 7.68 -2.60
N ILE A 169 4.55 8.09 -1.34
CA ILE A 169 4.30 7.18 -0.21
C ILE A 169 2.93 6.54 -0.34
N LEU A 170 1.91 7.33 -0.67
CA LEU A 170 0.55 6.82 -0.91
C LEU A 170 0.55 5.81 -2.07
N ILE A 171 1.21 6.12 -3.19
CA ILE A 171 1.31 5.21 -4.34
C ILE A 171 2.00 3.90 -3.93
N ASP A 172 3.13 3.97 -3.21
CA ASP A 172 3.85 2.79 -2.76
C ASP A 172 3.03 1.97 -1.76
N HIS A 173 2.25 2.61 -0.87
CA HIS A 173 1.38 1.98 0.12
C HIS A 173 0.27 1.16 -0.56
N GLU A 174 -0.52 1.80 -1.42
CA GLU A 174 -1.62 1.13 -2.12
C GLU A 174 -1.12 0.04 -3.07
N THR A 175 0.01 0.27 -3.73
CA THR A 175 0.63 -0.74 -4.58
C THR A 175 1.09 -1.95 -3.77
N PHE A 176 1.59 -1.71 -2.54
CA PHE A 176 2.03 -2.79 -1.69
C PHE A 176 0.88 -3.68 -1.24
N HIS A 177 -0.31 -3.16 -1.02
CA HIS A 177 -1.49 -4.00 -0.73
C HIS A 177 -1.73 -5.03 -1.83
N VAL A 178 -1.66 -4.62 -3.10
CA VAL A 178 -1.80 -5.56 -4.23
C VAL A 178 -0.66 -6.59 -4.24
N TYR A 179 0.59 -6.17 -4.05
CA TYR A 179 1.71 -7.10 -3.95
C TYR A 179 1.56 -8.09 -2.79
N HIS A 180 1.16 -7.61 -1.62
CA HIS A 180 0.93 -8.44 -0.44
C HIS A 180 -0.13 -9.51 -0.70
N HIS A 181 -1.25 -9.13 -1.34
CA HIS A 181 -2.26 -10.10 -1.75
C HIS A 181 -1.72 -11.09 -2.80
N GLN A 182 -0.95 -10.65 -3.80
CA GLN A 182 -0.32 -11.55 -4.76
C GLN A 182 0.61 -12.56 -4.09
N ALA A 183 1.26 -12.17 -2.99
CA ALA A 183 2.19 -13.00 -2.26
C ALA A 183 1.51 -14.00 -1.30
N THR A 184 0.37 -13.64 -0.71
CA THR A 184 -0.31 -14.40 0.35
C THR A 184 -1.64 -15.01 -0.07
N GLY A 185 -2.34 -14.40 -1.03
CA GLY A 185 -3.75 -14.67 -1.34
C GLY A 185 -4.73 -14.01 -0.36
N VAL A 186 -4.23 -13.18 0.59
CA VAL A 186 -5.06 -12.46 1.56
C VAL A 186 -5.10 -10.99 1.16
N PHE A 187 -6.30 -10.46 0.84
CA PHE A 187 -6.51 -9.04 0.59
C PHE A 187 -7.10 -8.40 1.86
N GLY A 188 -6.51 -7.29 2.29
CA GLY A 188 -7.09 -6.51 3.37
C GLY A 188 -8.43 -5.90 2.93
N ALA A 189 -9.44 -6.02 3.76
CA ALA A 189 -10.68 -5.23 3.87
C ALA A 189 -11.66 -5.11 2.70
N ALA A 190 -11.36 -5.50 1.47
CA ALA A 190 -12.25 -5.12 0.35
C ALA A 190 -13.56 -5.92 0.25
N GLU A 191 -13.58 -7.21 0.55
CA GLU A 191 -14.80 -8.03 0.40
C GLU A 191 -15.40 -8.47 1.74
N GLN A 192 -14.62 -8.50 2.80
CA GLN A 192 -15.05 -8.82 4.16
C GLN A 192 -14.18 -8.09 5.17
N LEU A 193 -14.77 -7.72 6.30
CA LEU A 193 -14.00 -7.18 7.43
C LEU A 193 -12.87 -8.16 7.77
N PRO A 194 -11.59 -7.74 7.75
CA PRO A 194 -10.47 -8.59 8.13
C PRO A 194 -10.51 -8.88 9.63
N THR A 195 -9.78 -9.89 10.08
CA THR A 195 -9.42 -9.97 11.49
C THR A 195 -8.54 -8.78 11.88
N ILE A 196 -8.53 -8.45 13.17
CA ILE A 196 -7.68 -7.36 13.67
C ILE A 196 -6.20 -7.64 13.39
N GLU A 197 -5.77 -8.89 13.43
CA GLU A 197 -4.42 -9.32 13.07
C GLU A 197 -4.10 -9.06 11.60
N GLU A 198 -5.01 -9.45 10.70
CA GLU A 198 -4.85 -9.21 9.27
C GLU A 198 -4.77 -7.71 8.95
N ALA A 199 -5.62 -6.89 9.58
CA ALA A 199 -5.59 -5.44 9.44
C ALA A 199 -4.27 -4.85 9.97
N LEU A 200 -3.86 -5.27 11.18
CA LEU A 200 -2.63 -4.80 11.82
C LEU A 200 -1.40 -5.08 10.96
N TRP A 201 -1.34 -6.28 10.38
CA TRP A 201 -0.23 -6.66 9.51
C TRP A 201 -0.30 -5.97 8.15
N SER A 202 -1.45 -5.98 7.49
CA SER A 202 -1.61 -5.40 6.14
C SER A 202 -1.29 -3.91 6.14
N GLU A 203 -1.91 -3.13 7.03
CA GLU A 203 -1.73 -1.69 7.11
C GLU A 203 -0.35 -1.30 7.65
N GLY A 204 0.08 -1.99 8.71
CA GLY A 204 1.39 -1.73 9.31
C GLY A 204 2.56 -2.04 8.37
N LEU A 205 2.49 -3.16 7.66
CA LEU A 205 3.52 -3.55 6.70
C LEU A 205 3.52 -2.63 5.46
N ALA A 206 2.36 -2.25 4.93
CA ALA A 206 2.27 -1.31 3.81
C ALA A 206 2.86 0.06 4.20
N THR A 207 2.57 0.54 5.41
CA THR A 207 3.15 1.76 5.97
C THR A 207 4.67 1.66 6.11
N PHE A 208 5.17 0.53 6.63
CA PHE A 208 6.61 0.32 6.79
C PHE A 208 7.33 0.23 5.44
N VAL A 209 6.77 -0.51 4.49
CA VAL A 209 7.38 -0.68 3.16
C VAL A 209 7.40 0.64 2.40
N SER A 210 6.28 1.38 2.39
CA SER A 210 6.22 2.69 1.73
C SER A 210 7.24 3.67 2.33
N TRP A 211 7.42 3.68 3.65
CA TRP A 211 8.47 4.46 4.31
C TRP A 211 9.88 4.00 3.90
N ARG A 212 10.14 2.70 3.88
CA ARG A 212 11.45 2.14 3.49
C ARG A 212 11.84 2.47 2.05
N MET A 213 10.85 2.53 1.16
CA MET A 213 11.06 2.92 -0.24
C MET A 213 11.25 4.45 -0.41
N ASN A 214 10.97 5.22 0.64
CA ASN A 214 11.06 6.68 0.67
C ASN A 214 11.96 7.19 1.82
N PRO A 215 13.27 6.91 1.82
CA PRO A 215 14.15 7.08 3.00
C PRO A 215 14.36 8.53 3.44
N ARG A 216 13.83 9.52 2.71
CA ARG A 216 13.94 10.96 3.05
C ARG A 216 12.70 11.52 3.71
N VAL A 217 11.65 10.71 3.88
CA VAL A 217 10.39 11.14 4.48
C VAL A 217 10.28 10.72 5.95
N SER A 218 9.54 11.51 6.71
CA SER A 218 9.27 11.22 8.10
C SER A 218 8.35 10.01 8.27
N ILE A 219 8.34 9.42 9.46
CA ILE A 219 7.35 8.39 9.81
C ILE A 219 5.93 8.98 9.74
N ASP A 220 5.74 10.22 10.15
CA ASP A 220 4.43 10.87 10.13
C ASP A 220 3.87 10.98 8.71
N SER A 221 4.70 11.25 7.70
CA SER A 221 4.26 11.23 6.30
C SER A 221 3.82 9.83 5.85
N ALA A 222 4.49 8.77 6.33
CA ALA A 222 4.10 7.39 6.01
C ALA A 222 2.82 6.95 6.74
N LEU A 223 2.59 7.47 7.95
CA LEU A 223 1.38 7.22 8.73
C LEU A 223 0.17 8.01 8.22
N ILE A 224 0.38 8.97 7.31
CA ILE A 224 -0.66 9.83 6.71
C ILE A 224 -1.44 10.62 7.79
N GLN A 225 -0.85 10.78 8.95
CA GLN A 225 -1.42 11.51 10.07
C GLN A 225 -0.30 12.18 10.87
N PRO A 226 -0.11 13.49 10.71
CA PRO A 226 0.90 14.24 11.45
C PRO A 226 0.73 14.06 12.96
N GLY A 227 1.84 13.75 13.64
CA GLY A 227 1.86 13.60 15.11
C GLY A 227 1.29 12.27 15.61
N LEU A 228 0.82 11.35 14.76
CA LEU A 228 0.27 10.06 15.22
C LEU A 228 1.27 9.26 16.05
N ALA A 229 2.52 9.16 15.61
CA ALA A 229 3.55 8.43 16.34
C ALA A 229 3.82 9.04 17.73
N GLU A 230 3.84 10.37 17.85
CA GLU A 230 4.03 11.07 19.12
C GLU A 230 2.82 10.88 20.05
N ALA A 231 1.60 11.05 19.53
CA ALA A 231 0.37 10.86 20.29
C ALA A 231 0.17 9.40 20.74
N ALA A 232 0.55 8.41 19.92
CA ALA A 232 0.40 7.00 20.25
C ALA A 232 1.41 6.49 21.30
N ARG A 233 2.61 7.06 21.34
CA ARG A 233 3.71 6.57 22.18
C ARG A 233 3.36 6.46 23.68
N PRO A 234 2.69 7.43 24.33
CA PRO A 234 2.28 7.29 25.72
C PRO A 234 1.24 6.20 25.97
N HIS A 235 0.51 5.80 24.94
CA HIS A 235 -0.62 4.87 25.00
C HIS A 235 -0.29 3.48 24.45
N LEU A 236 0.94 3.22 24.01
CA LEU A 236 1.32 1.96 23.35
C LEU A 236 0.93 0.74 24.18
N GLN A 237 1.19 0.76 25.50
CA GLN A 237 0.89 -0.37 26.37
C GLN A 237 -0.61 -0.71 26.39
N SER A 238 -1.48 0.29 26.55
CA SER A 238 -2.94 0.07 26.57
C SER A 238 -3.48 -0.32 25.19
N MET A 239 -2.98 0.31 24.13
CA MET A 239 -3.37 0.00 22.75
C MET A 239 -2.96 -1.41 22.35
N VAL A 240 -1.75 -1.84 22.70
CA VAL A 240 -1.26 -3.21 22.46
C VAL A 240 -2.08 -4.22 23.24
N ALA A 241 -2.40 -3.94 24.52
CA ALA A 241 -3.23 -4.84 25.34
C ALA A 241 -4.63 -5.05 24.73
N GLU A 242 -5.23 -3.99 24.20
CA GLU A 242 -6.53 -4.07 23.50
C GLU A 242 -6.43 -4.83 22.18
N LEU A 243 -5.49 -4.48 21.30
CA LEU A 243 -5.29 -5.20 20.04
C LEU A 243 -5.08 -6.70 20.27
N ARG A 244 -4.27 -7.06 21.29
CA ARG A 244 -3.98 -8.44 21.61
C ARG A 244 -5.22 -9.26 22.00
N GLN A 245 -6.20 -8.64 22.66
CA GLN A 245 -7.46 -9.30 23.04
C GLN A 245 -8.33 -9.65 21.83
N HIS A 246 -8.19 -8.91 20.72
CA HIS A 246 -9.07 -9.00 19.57
C HIS A 246 -8.40 -9.52 18.29
N LEU A 247 -7.13 -9.97 18.35
CA LEU A 247 -6.34 -10.32 17.15
C LEU A 247 -7.08 -11.23 16.16
N GLY A 248 -7.68 -12.31 16.65
CA GLY A 248 -8.41 -13.28 15.82
C GLY A 248 -9.85 -12.89 15.46
N GLU A 249 -10.33 -11.73 15.90
CA GLU A 249 -11.72 -11.32 15.76
C GLU A 249 -11.91 -10.41 14.53
N LYS A 250 -13.11 -10.52 13.91
CA LYS A 250 -13.66 -9.55 12.97
C LYS A 250 -14.54 -8.56 13.73
N ASN A 251 -13.92 -7.59 14.39
CA ASN A 251 -14.58 -6.66 15.30
C ASN A 251 -14.62 -5.25 14.70
N GLU A 252 -15.79 -4.81 14.23
CA GLU A 252 -15.98 -3.50 13.58
C GLU A 252 -15.59 -2.31 14.46
N ALA A 253 -15.91 -2.35 15.77
CA ALA A 253 -15.59 -1.26 16.66
C ALA A 253 -14.08 -1.11 16.85
N THR A 254 -13.38 -2.24 17.05
CA THR A 254 -11.92 -2.27 17.19
C THR A 254 -11.26 -1.89 15.86
N TYR A 255 -11.75 -2.42 14.74
CA TYR A 255 -11.26 -2.05 13.41
C TYR A 255 -11.45 -0.55 13.13
N GLY A 256 -12.65 -0.03 13.33
CA GLY A 256 -12.96 1.39 13.15
C GLY A 256 -12.05 2.31 13.97
N ARG A 257 -11.79 1.94 15.23
CA ARG A 257 -10.91 2.68 16.14
C ARG A 257 -9.45 2.66 15.68
N PHE A 258 -8.90 1.49 15.38
CA PHE A 258 -7.47 1.33 15.10
C PHE A 258 -7.07 1.61 13.66
N PHE A 259 -8.02 1.54 12.71
CA PHE A 259 -7.68 1.63 11.28
C PHE A 259 -8.50 2.68 10.49
N GLN A 260 -9.69 3.10 10.96
CA GLN A 260 -10.55 4.02 10.20
C GLN A 260 -10.74 5.42 10.83
N GLY A 261 -10.16 5.68 11.98
CA GLY A 261 -10.35 6.97 12.64
C GLY A 261 -11.63 7.05 13.48
N GLY A 262 -12.24 5.92 13.84
CA GLY A 262 -13.39 5.83 14.73
C GLY A 262 -13.07 6.27 16.17
N ASN A 263 -14.09 6.25 17.03
CA ASN A 263 -14.00 6.72 18.42
C ASN A 263 -12.88 6.04 19.21
N ALA A 264 -11.88 6.83 19.60
CA ALA A 264 -10.82 6.40 20.51
C ALA A 264 -11.14 6.91 21.94
N PRO A 265 -10.69 6.24 23.00
CA PRO A 265 -10.73 6.77 24.36
C PRO A 265 -10.04 8.13 24.44
N GLU A 266 -10.48 8.95 25.39
CA GLU A 266 -9.89 10.27 25.61
C GLU A 266 -8.36 10.20 25.73
N GLY A 267 -7.65 11.03 24.98
CA GLY A 267 -6.20 11.09 24.94
C GLY A 267 -5.52 10.01 24.09
N CYS A 268 -6.24 8.99 23.60
CA CYS A 268 -5.68 7.92 22.79
C CYS A 268 -5.94 8.25 21.29
N PRO A 269 -4.93 8.24 20.42
CA PRO A 269 -5.17 8.55 19.01
C PRO A 269 -5.96 7.43 18.33
N SER A 270 -6.87 7.80 17.44
CA SER A 270 -7.43 6.88 16.46
C SER A 270 -6.34 6.46 15.46
N ARG A 271 -6.57 5.36 14.71
CA ARG A 271 -5.63 4.83 13.71
C ARG A 271 -4.27 4.37 14.26
N GLY A 272 -4.15 4.18 15.58
CA GLY A 272 -2.91 3.73 16.20
C GLY A 272 -2.43 2.35 15.75
N GLY A 273 -3.29 1.55 15.13
CA GLY A 273 -2.95 0.27 14.50
C GLY A 273 -1.90 0.39 13.41
N TYR A 274 -1.96 1.45 12.61
CA TYR A 274 -0.92 1.75 11.60
C TYR A 274 0.47 1.90 12.23
N TYR A 275 0.56 2.64 13.33
CA TYR A 275 1.83 2.85 14.02
C TYR A 275 2.34 1.58 14.71
N ILE A 276 1.47 0.83 15.38
CA ILE A 276 1.86 -0.43 16.05
C ILE A 276 2.30 -1.46 15.01
N GLY A 277 1.54 -1.64 13.93
CA GLY A 277 1.91 -2.52 12.82
C GLY A 277 3.21 -2.10 12.13
N PHE A 278 3.44 -0.79 11.96
CA PHE A 278 4.73 -0.27 11.50
C PHE A 278 5.88 -0.69 12.42
N LEU A 279 5.74 -0.56 13.73
CA LEU A 279 6.77 -0.96 14.70
C LEU A 279 7.06 -2.46 14.64
N ILE A 280 6.03 -3.30 14.49
CA ILE A 280 6.15 -4.75 14.31
C ILE A 280 6.95 -5.03 13.03
N ALA A 281 6.54 -4.48 11.90
CA ALA A 281 7.21 -4.68 10.61
C ALA A 281 8.66 -4.17 10.64
N GLN A 282 8.92 -3.04 11.30
CA GLN A 282 10.26 -2.48 11.47
C GLN A 282 11.17 -3.43 12.26
N ASP A 283 10.67 -4.03 13.34
CA ASP A 283 11.48 -4.96 14.13
C ASP A 283 11.74 -6.27 13.38
N LEU A 284 10.71 -6.85 12.77
CA LEU A 284 10.81 -8.06 11.97
C LEU A 284 11.76 -7.86 10.76
N SER A 285 11.85 -6.65 10.21
CA SER A 285 12.76 -6.33 9.10
C SER A 285 14.25 -6.49 9.42
N LYS A 286 14.62 -6.64 10.69
CA LYS A 286 15.99 -6.98 11.11
C LYS A 286 16.35 -8.43 10.79
N ARG A 287 15.34 -9.28 10.59
CA ARG A 287 15.48 -10.73 10.35
C ARG A 287 14.98 -11.16 8.97
N TYR A 288 14.03 -10.43 8.41
CA TYR A 288 13.35 -10.75 7.15
C TYR A 288 13.55 -9.64 6.11
N SER A 289 13.75 -10.01 4.85
CA SER A 289 13.67 -9.07 3.72
C SER A 289 12.22 -8.60 3.53
N LEU A 290 12.02 -7.50 2.78
CA LEU A 290 10.68 -7.00 2.48
C LEU A 290 9.81 -8.04 1.77
N GLN A 291 10.40 -8.84 0.86
CA GLN A 291 9.71 -9.93 0.17
C GLN A 291 9.35 -11.09 1.10
N GLN A 292 10.17 -11.38 2.10
CA GLN A 292 9.85 -12.39 3.12
C GLN A 292 8.75 -11.91 4.05
N LEU A 293 8.81 -10.64 4.52
CA LEU A 293 7.73 -10.03 5.31
C LEU A 293 6.39 -10.09 4.56
N ALA A 294 6.38 -9.76 3.27
CA ALA A 294 5.17 -9.82 2.46
C ALA A 294 4.59 -11.24 2.29
N ARG A 295 5.32 -12.29 2.64
CA ARG A 295 4.89 -13.69 2.55
C ARG A 295 4.56 -14.33 3.88
N LEU A 296 4.80 -13.65 5.00
CA LEU A 296 4.41 -14.14 6.32
C LEU A 296 2.90 -14.29 6.40
N LYS A 297 2.41 -15.45 6.86
CA LYS A 297 1.00 -15.75 7.01
C LYS A 297 0.77 -16.92 7.97
N GLY A 298 -0.51 -17.13 8.37
CA GLY A 298 -0.89 -18.24 9.24
C GLY A 298 -0.16 -18.20 10.58
N ASP A 299 0.16 -19.38 11.12
CA ASP A 299 0.74 -19.52 12.46
C ASP A 299 2.07 -18.78 12.60
N GLU A 300 2.93 -18.79 11.56
CA GLU A 300 4.21 -18.06 11.58
C GLU A 300 4.01 -16.55 11.77
N LEU A 301 3.04 -15.96 11.07
CA LEU A 301 2.69 -14.54 11.22
C LEU A 301 2.11 -14.29 12.61
N HIS A 302 1.16 -15.11 13.04
CA HIS A 302 0.52 -14.99 14.36
C HIS A 302 1.55 -14.97 15.49
N GLU A 303 2.44 -15.97 15.52
CA GLU A 303 3.50 -16.08 16.53
C GLU A 303 4.42 -14.85 16.50
N ALA A 304 4.77 -14.36 15.31
CA ALA A 304 5.62 -13.18 15.16
C ALA A 304 4.92 -11.92 15.67
N ILE A 305 3.64 -11.70 15.33
CA ILE A 305 2.86 -10.54 15.80
C ILE A 305 2.71 -10.58 17.31
N VAL A 306 2.34 -11.73 17.89
CA VAL A 306 2.18 -11.89 19.34
C VAL A 306 3.48 -11.58 20.06
N ALA A 307 4.61 -12.10 19.62
CA ALA A 307 5.91 -11.84 20.23
C ALA A 307 6.30 -10.35 20.18
N GLU A 308 6.02 -9.68 19.06
CA GLU A 308 6.31 -8.26 18.93
C GLU A 308 5.35 -7.37 19.77
N LEU A 309 4.08 -7.73 19.86
CA LEU A 309 3.13 -7.04 20.73
C LEU A 309 3.55 -7.16 22.21
N ASP A 310 4.01 -8.34 22.65
CA ASP A 310 4.55 -8.54 23.98
C ASP A 310 5.77 -7.64 24.25
N ARG A 311 6.66 -7.52 23.26
CA ARG A 311 7.83 -6.67 23.35
C ARG A 311 7.47 -5.16 23.40
N ILE A 312 6.53 -4.72 22.57
CA ILE A 312 6.10 -3.31 22.49
C ILE A 312 5.32 -2.91 23.73
N GLY A 313 4.46 -3.82 24.23
CA GLY A 313 3.64 -3.60 25.43
C GLY A 313 4.38 -3.79 26.76
N ALA A 314 5.62 -4.28 26.73
CA ALA A 314 6.41 -4.45 27.96
C ALA A 314 6.68 -3.08 28.62
N PRO A 315 6.58 -2.98 29.95
CA PRO A 315 6.99 -1.79 30.67
C PRO A 315 8.45 -1.43 30.34
N ALA A 316 8.71 -0.14 30.13
CA ALA A 316 10.09 0.30 29.96
C ALA A 316 10.91 -0.18 31.16
N ALA A 317 12.00 -0.91 30.92
CA ALA A 317 12.89 -1.34 31.98
C ALA A 317 13.32 -0.08 32.76
N VAL A 318 12.95 -0.03 34.03
CA VAL A 318 13.43 1.04 34.90
C VAL A 318 14.94 0.87 34.95
N ALA A 319 15.66 1.80 34.35
CA ALA A 319 17.12 1.84 34.43
C ALA A 319 17.42 2.01 35.93
N THR A 320 17.74 0.92 36.61
CA THR A 320 18.35 0.99 37.94
C THR A 320 19.73 1.56 37.72
N SER A 321 19.86 2.87 37.94
CA SER A 321 21.17 3.50 37.98
C SER A 321 21.98 2.83 39.12
N PRO A 322 23.23 2.46 38.84
CA PRO A 322 24.11 1.87 39.85
C PRO A 322 24.48 2.85 40.96
#